data_f39ee7c110a26cf9dff6d5daa87404ba
#
_entry.id   f39ee7c110a26cf9dff6d5daa87404ba
#
_cell.length_a   1.000
_cell.length_b   1.000
_cell.length_c   1.000
_cell.angle_alpha   90.00
_cell.angle_beta   90.00
_cell.angle_gamma   90.00
#
_symmetry.space_group_name_H-M   'P 1'
#
loop_
_entity.id
_entity.type
_entity.pdbx_description
1 polymer ?
#
loop_
_entity_poly.entity_id
_entity_poly.type
_entity_poly.pdbx_seq_one_letter_code
_entity_poly.pdbx_strand_id
1 'polypeptide(L)'
;DPEIVLFDEPTSALDPTMVGEVLSVMKELAKEGMTMMIVTHEMKFARDVSTRIFYMDEGVIYEDGTPQQIFDHPEKDRTRAFVKRLKVLSLLVESKDYDFIAMNEKLQAFGEKNMLGAKRTRNLRLLFEELVAVNILPNCRSPFPLELAVEYDGEKDVLEMRFKWNGEEYNPLENGDEISLCLVKAAMKDGGYEYENGANRLVISL
;
A
#
# COMPACT_ATOMS: atom_id res chain seq x y z
N ASP A 1 -28.45 -18.20 -26.76
CA ASP A 1 -27.08 -17.97 -26.27
C ASP A 1 -27.02 -16.53 -25.73
N PRO A 2 -26.60 -16.31 -24.50
CA PRO A 2 -26.46 -14.96 -23.94
C PRO A 2 -25.28 -14.25 -24.64
N GLU A 3 -25.43 -12.94 -24.87
CA GLU A 3 -24.34 -12.10 -25.36
C GLU A 3 -23.33 -11.75 -24.26
N ILE A 4 -23.79 -11.67 -23.01
CA ILE A 4 -22.99 -11.33 -21.83
C ILE A 4 -23.44 -12.21 -20.66
N VAL A 5 -22.49 -12.73 -19.89
CA VAL A 5 -22.74 -13.48 -18.65
C VAL A 5 -22.18 -12.72 -17.46
N LEU A 6 -22.99 -12.56 -16.41
CA LEU A 6 -22.60 -11.93 -15.15
C LEU A 6 -22.43 -12.98 -14.07
N PHE A 7 -21.29 -13.00 -13.43
CA PHE A 7 -20.99 -13.85 -12.28
C PHE A 7 -20.73 -12.97 -11.05
N ASP A 8 -21.46 -13.24 -9.99
CA ASP A 8 -21.26 -12.58 -8.70
C ASP A 8 -20.81 -13.61 -7.67
N GLU A 9 -19.53 -13.54 -7.28
CA GLU A 9 -18.88 -14.45 -6.32
C GLU A 9 -19.22 -15.95 -6.55
N PRO A 10 -19.01 -16.49 -7.75
CA PRO A 10 -19.50 -17.82 -8.14
C PRO A 10 -18.91 -18.98 -7.32
N THR A 11 -17.86 -18.72 -6.56
CA THR A 11 -17.16 -19.74 -5.76
C THR A 11 -17.40 -19.61 -4.25
N SER A 12 -18.06 -18.53 -3.79
CA SER A 12 -18.15 -18.20 -2.35
C SER A 12 -18.90 -19.21 -1.49
N ALA A 13 -19.84 -19.98 -2.07
CA ALA A 13 -20.65 -20.97 -1.38
C ALA A 13 -20.25 -22.43 -1.70
N LEU A 14 -19.09 -22.63 -2.35
CA LEU A 14 -18.65 -23.95 -2.79
C LEU A 14 -17.60 -24.54 -1.85
N ASP A 15 -17.57 -25.87 -1.78
CA ASP A 15 -16.46 -26.59 -1.15
C ASP A 15 -15.15 -26.35 -1.93
N PRO A 16 -13.99 -26.27 -1.25
CA PRO A 16 -12.71 -26.01 -1.90
C PRO A 16 -12.37 -26.94 -3.07
N THR A 17 -12.88 -28.18 -3.04
CA THR A 17 -12.71 -29.17 -4.12
C THR A 17 -13.48 -28.81 -5.38
N MET A 18 -14.64 -28.17 -5.25
CA MET A 18 -15.49 -27.76 -6.39
C MET A 18 -15.08 -26.42 -7.01
N VAL A 19 -14.40 -25.57 -6.23
CA VAL A 19 -13.94 -24.25 -6.72
C VAL A 19 -13.11 -24.40 -7.99
N GLY A 20 -12.15 -25.34 -8.00
CA GLY A 20 -11.29 -25.57 -9.15
C GLY A 20 -12.05 -25.97 -10.43
N GLU A 21 -13.10 -26.78 -10.29
CA GLU A 21 -13.93 -27.23 -11.42
C GLU A 21 -14.71 -26.05 -12.03
N VAL A 22 -15.38 -25.26 -11.20
CA VAL A 22 -16.13 -24.07 -11.66
C VAL A 22 -15.22 -23.05 -12.33
N LEU A 23 -14.07 -22.75 -11.73
CA LEU A 23 -13.10 -21.84 -12.34
C LEU A 23 -12.54 -22.36 -13.66
N SER A 24 -12.40 -23.68 -13.83
CA SER A 24 -11.97 -24.30 -15.09
C SER A 24 -13.01 -24.11 -16.20
N VAL A 25 -14.29 -24.33 -15.88
CA VAL A 25 -15.38 -24.10 -16.85
C VAL A 25 -15.42 -22.64 -17.27
N MET A 26 -15.28 -21.70 -16.33
CA MET A 26 -15.25 -20.26 -16.66
C MET A 26 -14.04 -19.88 -17.53
N LYS A 27 -12.88 -20.52 -17.33
CA LYS A 27 -11.70 -20.35 -18.21
C LYS A 27 -11.97 -20.83 -19.64
N GLU A 28 -12.71 -21.91 -19.81
CA GLU A 28 -13.07 -22.40 -21.14
C GLU A 28 -14.04 -21.46 -21.85
N LEU A 29 -15.07 -20.99 -21.16
CA LEU A 29 -15.98 -19.98 -21.69
C LEU A 29 -15.25 -18.70 -22.15
N ALA A 30 -14.25 -18.25 -21.37
CA ALA A 30 -13.40 -17.12 -21.74
C ALA A 30 -12.60 -17.39 -23.03
N LYS A 31 -12.05 -18.59 -23.19
CA LYS A 31 -11.32 -19.02 -24.40
C LYS A 31 -12.21 -19.09 -25.63
N GLU A 32 -13.47 -19.47 -25.44
CA GLU A 32 -14.49 -19.50 -26.49
C GLU A 32 -14.96 -18.09 -26.93
N GLY A 33 -14.46 -17.04 -26.27
CA GLY A 33 -14.78 -15.64 -26.58
C GLY A 33 -16.06 -15.12 -25.94
N MET A 34 -16.59 -15.80 -24.93
CA MET A 34 -17.76 -15.34 -24.18
C MET A 34 -17.43 -14.04 -23.45
N THR A 35 -18.26 -13.02 -23.64
CA THR A 35 -18.17 -11.79 -22.86
C THR A 35 -18.71 -12.01 -21.45
N MET A 36 -17.85 -11.82 -20.46
CA MET A 36 -18.18 -12.05 -19.05
C MET A 36 -17.80 -10.88 -18.18
N MET A 37 -18.64 -10.57 -17.20
CA MET A 37 -18.29 -9.72 -16.07
C MET A 37 -18.34 -10.55 -14.81
N ILE A 38 -17.23 -10.56 -14.05
CA ILE A 38 -17.03 -11.46 -12.93
C ILE A 38 -16.65 -10.63 -11.70
N VAL A 39 -17.44 -10.73 -10.63
CA VAL A 39 -17.06 -10.26 -9.30
C VAL A 39 -16.48 -11.45 -8.55
N THR A 40 -15.25 -11.34 -8.06
CA THR A 40 -14.57 -12.44 -7.38
C THR A 40 -13.43 -11.96 -6.48
N HIS A 41 -13.14 -12.73 -5.44
CA HIS A 41 -11.94 -12.61 -4.61
C HIS A 41 -10.83 -13.61 -5.01
N GLU A 42 -11.04 -14.42 -6.04
CA GLU A 42 -10.04 -15.35 -6.57
C GLU A 42 -9.01 -14.61 -7.46
N MET A 43 -8.02 -13.99 -6.81
CA MET A 43 -7.05 -13.10 -7.47
C MET A 43 -6.27 -13.77 -8.61
N LYS A 44 -5.86 -15.04 -8.40
CA LYS A 44 -5.12 -15.80 -9.41
C LYS A 44 -5.98 -16.07 -10.65
N PHE A 45 -7.24 -16.44 -10.44
CA PHE A 45 -8.20 -16.65 -11.52
C PHE A 45 -8.46 -15.35 -12.26
N ALA A 46 -8.76 -14.25 -11.55
CA ALA A 46 -8.97 -12.94 -12.15
C ALA A 46 -7.79 -12.52 -13.04
N ARG A 47 -6.55 -12.70 -12.55
CA ARG A 47 -5.33 -12.41 -13.30
C ARG A 47 -5.21 -13.22 -14.59
N ASP A 48 -5.51 -14.53 -14.52
CA ASP A 48 -5.31 -15.47 -15.63
C ASP A 48 -6.34 -15.33 -16.75
N VAL A 49 -7.55 -14.85 -16.44
CA VAL A 49 -8.72 -14.91 -17.34
C VAL A 49 -9.15 -13.56 -17.85
N SER A 50 -8.93 -12.49 -17.09
CA SER A 50 -9.47 -11.18 -17.42
C SER A 50 -8.65 -10.48 -18.51
N THR A 51 -9.33 -9.71 -19.34
CA THR A 51 -8.72 -8.75 -20.26
C THR A 51 -8.67 -7.35 -19.64
N ARG A 52 -9.55 -7.07 -18.65
CA ARG A 52 -9.66 -5.81 -17.93
C ARG A 52 -10.11 -6.06 -16.50
N ILE A 53 -9.56 -5.33 -15.54
CA ILE A 53 -9.86 -5.45 -14.12
C ILE A 53 -10.29 -4.10 -13.58
N PHE A 54 -11.37 -4.12 -12.80
CA PHE A 54 -11.86 -3.01 -12.00
C PHE A 54 -11.61 -3.33 -10.52
N TYR A 55 -10.72 -2.59 -9.89
CA TYR A 55 -10.62 -2.62 -8.44
C TYR A 55 -11.65 -1.66 -7.86
N MET A 56 -12.59 -2.20 -7.08
CA MET A 56 -13.64 -1.43 -6.44
C MET A 56 -13.33 -1.22 -4.97
N ASP A 57 -13.52 0.00 -4.49
CA ASP A 57 -13.38 0.36 -3.08
C ASP A 57 -14.44 1.41 -2.74
N GLU A 58 -15.08 1.26 -1.56
CA GLU A 58 -16.15 2.16 -1.08
C GLU A 58 -17.28 2.41 -2.12
N GLY A 59 -17.60 1.39 -2.93
CA GLY A 59 -18.69 1.45 -3.91
C GLY A 59 -18.36 2.15 -5.22
N VAL A 60 -17.10 2.54 -5.44
CA VAL A 60 -16.64 3.17 -6.68
C VAL A 60 -15.53 2.35 -7.34
N ILE A 61 -15.38 2.47 -8.66
CA ILE A 61 -14.21 1.95 -9.36
C ILE A 61 -13.02 2.83 -8.98
N TYR A 62 -12.17 2.30 -8.09
CA TYR A 62 -11.02 3.01 -7.58
C TYR A 62 -9.85 2.98 -8.57
N GLU A 63 -9.60 1.83 -9.19
CA GLU A 63 -8.57 1.67 -10.22
C GLU A 63 -9.05 0.70 -11.31
N ASP A 64 -8.63 0.93 -12.54
CA ASP A 64 -9.04 0.22 -13.73
C ASP A 64 -7.83 0.03 -14.65
N GLY A 65 -7.63 -1.18 -15.13
CA GLY A 65 -6.51 -1.49 -16.00
C GLY A 65 -6.47 -2.93 -16.47
N THR A 66 -5.40 -3.27 -17.19
CA THR A 66 -5.10 -4.65 -17.55
C THR A 66 -4.69 -5.45 -16.30
N PRO A 67 -4.79 -6.79 -16.33
CA PRO A 67 -4.32 -7.63 -15.23
C PRO A 67 -2.88 -7.31 -14.82
N GLN A 68 -2.00 -7.06 -15.77
CA GLN A 68 -0.61 -6.73 -15.49
C GLN A 68 -0.47 -5.38 -14.76
N GLN A 69 -1.22 -4.36 -15.16
CA GLN A 69 -1.22 -3.07 -14.48
C GLN A 69 -1.71 -3.21 -13.04
N ILE A 70 -2.87 -3.82 -12.84
CA ILE A 70 -3.51 -3.91 -11.51
C ILE A 70 -2.72 -4.82 -10.55
N PHE A 71 -2.21 -5.97 -11.01
CA PHE A 71 -1.55 -6.93 -10.13
C PHE A 71 -0.05 -6.71 -9.96
N ASP A 72 0.66 -6.26 -10.99
CA ASP A 72 2.11 -6.13 -10.94
C ASP A 72 2.56 -4.69 -10.67
N HIS A 73 1.85 -3.71 -11.25
CA HIS A 73 2.21 -2.29 -11.21
C HIS A 73 1.02 -1.39 -10.87
N PRO A 74 0.30 -1.64 -9.75
CA PRO A 74 -0.82 -0.79 -9.35
C PRO A 74 -0.33 0.63 -9.07
N GLU A 75 -1.02 1.61 -9.66
CA GLU A 75 -0.69 3.03 -9.51
C GLU A 75 -1.19 3.57 -8.16
N LYS A 76 -2.31 3.01 -7.67
CA LYS A 76 -2.95 3.51 -6.45
C LYS A 76 -2.61 2.65 -5.23
N ASP A 77 -2.40 3.34 -4.10
CA ASP A 77 -1.92 2.73 -2.86
C ASP A 77 -2.88 1.67 -2.30
N ARG A 78 -4.20 1.92 -2.33
CA ARG A 78 -5.20 0.95 -1.85
C ARG A 78 -5.24 -0.31 -2.72
N THR A 79 -5.13 -0.16 -4.03
CA THR A 79 -5.04 -1.30 -4.96
C THR A 79 -3.79 -2.12 -4.67
N ARG A 80 -2.64 -1.46 -4.49
CA ARG A 80 -1.38 -2.12 -4.15
C ARG A 80 -1.49 -2.88 -2.83
N ALA A 81 -2.05 -2.24 -1.81
CA ALA A 81 -2.23 -2.85 -0.50
C ALA A 81 -3.13 -4.09 -0.57
N PHE A 82 -4.23 -4.00 -1.32
CA PHE A 82 -5.18 -5.10 -1.50
C PHE A 82 -4.55 -6.28 -2.25
N VAL A 83 -3.94 -6.01 -3.42
CA VAL A 83 -3.35 -7.05 -4.28
C VAL A 83 -2.18 -7.76 -3.59
N LYS A 84 -1.34 -7.02 -2.89
CA LYS A 84 -0.20 -7.56 -2.14
C LYS A 84 -0.58 -8.05 -0.73
N ARG A 85 -1.84 -7.95 -0.34
CA ARG A 85 -2.33 -8.31 1.00
C ARG A 85 -1.55 -7.63 2.12
N LEU A 86 -1.16 -6.37 1.88
CA LEU A 86 -0.39 -5.60 2.84
C LEU A 86 -1.23 -5.24 4.06
N LYS A 87 -0.61 -5.29 5.23
CA LYS A 87 -1.15 -4.69 6.44
C LYS A 87 -0.70 -3.23 6.46
N VAL A 88 -1.66 -2.30 6.44
CA VAL A 88 -1.37 -0.87 6.28
C VAL A 88 -1.86 -0.09 7.51
N LEU A 89 -1.02 0.82 7.98
CA LEU A 89 -1.39 1.90 8.89
C LEU A 89 -1.19 3.22 8.17
N SER A 90 -2.26 3.98 7.99
CA SER A 90 -2.21 5.33 7.42
C SER A 90 -2.29 6.38 8.52
N LEU A 91 -1.38 7.34 8.50
CA LEU A 91 -1.34 8.50 9.38
C LEU A 91 -1.32 9.76 8.53
N LEU A 92 -2.01 10.79 8.99
CA LEU A 92 -2.10 12.09 8.32
C LEU A 92 -1.69 13.19 9.30
N VAL A 93 -0.66 13.95 8.93
CA VAL A 93 -0.24 15.15 9.66
C VAL A 93 -0.79 16.35 8.90
N GLU A 94 -1.82 16.98 9.45
CA GLU A 94 -2.55 18.08 8.79
C GLU A 94 -1.99 19.46 9.14
N SER A 95 -1.29 19.57 10.28
CA SER A 95 -0.72 20.80 10.77
C SER A 95 0.48 20.55 11.70
N LYS A 96 1.18 21.63 12.11
CA LYS A 96 2.26 21.53 13.10
C LYS A 96 1.77 21.12 14.50
N ASP A 97 0.51 21.35 14.80
CA ASP A 97 -0.12 21.02 16.09
C ASP A 97 -0.77 19.62 16.05
N TYR A 98 -0.08 18.66 15.43
CA TYR A 98 -0.55 17.27 15.40
C TYR A 98 -0.27 16.54 16.71
N ASP A 99 -1.11 15.55 17.02
CA ASP A 99 -0.91 14.73 18.24
C ASP A 99 0.18 13.67 18.02
N PHE A 100 1.41 14.07 18.29
CA PHE A 100 2.60 13.24 18.20
C PHE A 100 2.49 11.96 19.06
N ILE A 101 1.91 12.08 20.26
CA ILE A 101 1.79 10.96 21.20
C ILE A 101 0.82 9.92 20.63
N ALA A 102 -0.36 10.36 20.21
CA ALA A 102 -1.35 9.46 19.62
C ALA A 102 -0.85 8.78 18.34
N MET A 103 -0.06 9.46 17.51
CA MET A 103 0.56 8.85 16.34
C MET A 103 1.59 7.78 16.70
N ASN A 104 2.43 8.03 17.71
CA ASN A 104 3.39 7.05 18.22
C ASN A 104 2.70 5.82 18.85
N GLU A 105 1.58 6.01 19.54
CA GLU A 105 0.77 4.91 20.07
C GLU A 105 0.18 4.05 18.94
N LYS A 106 -0.29 4.65 17.85
CA LYS A 106 -0.76 3.91 16.68
C LYS A 106 0.36 3.10 16.02
N LEU A 107 1.57 3.65 15.92
CA LEU A 107 2.74 2.93 15.42
C LEU A 107 3.14 1.76 16.33
N GLN A 108 3.10 1.97 17.64
CA GLN A 108 3.33 0.92 18.62
C GLN A 108 2.30 -0.21 18.48
N ALA A 109 1.01 0.13 18.48
CA ALA A 109 -0.07 -0.81 18.34
C ALA A 109 -0.01 -1.58 16.99
N PHE A 110 0.39 -0.92 15.91
CA PHE A 110 0.61 -1.57 14.62
C PHE A 110 1.72 -2.62 14.70
N GLY A 111 2.85 -2.27 15.35
CA GLY A 111 3.97 -3.20 15.54
C GLY A 111 3.59 -4.42 16.38
N GLU A 112 2.84 -4.22 17.45
CA GLU A 112 2.35 -5.30 18.33
C GLU A 112 1.34 -6.20 17.63
N LYS A 113 0.33 -5.60 16.99
CA LYS A 113 -0.71 -6.32 16.24
C LYS A 113 -0.13 -7.21 15.15
N ASN A 114 0.94 -6.77 14.51
CA ASN A 114 1.58 -7.49 13.41
C ASN A 114 2.81 -8.30 13.83
N MET A 115 3.08 -8.39 15.12
CA MET A 115 4.18 -9.17 15.70
C MET A 115 5.56 -8.82 15.10
N LEU A 116 5.82 -7.53 14.83
CA LEU A 116 7.05 -7.06 14.20
C LEU A 116 8.30 -7.20 15.10
N GLY A 117 8.11 -7.48 16.38
CA GLY A 117 9.16 -7.53 17.40
C GLY A 117 9.59 -6.15 17.88
N ALA A 118 10.20 -6.12 19.08
CA ALA A 118 10.51 -4.88 19.80
C ALA A 118 11.47 -3.95 19.02
N LYS A 119 12.43 -4.51 18.29
CA LYS A 119 13.41 -3.71 17.53
C LYS A 119 12.76 -2.96 16.38
N ARG A 120 11.98 -3.66 15.52
CA ARG A 120 11.29 -3.03 14.37
C ARG A 120 10.25 -2.01 14.83
N THR A 121 9.47 -2.34 15.85
CA THR A 121 8.48 -1.42 16.42
C THR A 121 9.13 -0.14 16.98
N ARG A 122 10.26 -0.26 17.66
CA ARG A 122 11.03 0.91 18.09
C ARG A 122 11.56 1.72 16.91
N ASN A 123 12.08 1.06 15.87
CA ASN A 123 12.60 1.73 14.68
C ASN A 123 11.51 2.48 13.92
N LEU A 124 10.27 1.93 13.81
CA LEU A 124 9.14 2.65 13.23
C LEU A 124 8.90 4.00 13.93
N ARG A 125 8.89 3.99 15.26
CA ARG A 125 8.66 5.20 16.06
C ARG A 125 9.81 6.19 15.96
N LEU A 126 11.05 5.69 16.00
CA LEU A 126 12.24 6.51 15.81
C LEU A 126 12.25 7.17 14.42
N LEU A 127 11.99 6.42 13.37
CA LEU A 127 11.93 6.97 12.01
C LEU A 127 10.81 7.99 11.83
N PHE A 128 9.66 7.78 12.45
CA PHE A 128 8.60 8.78 12.47
C PHE A 128 9.04 10.07 13.15
N GLU A 129 9.65 9.99 14.32
CA GLU A 129 10.15 11.15 15.07
C GLU A 129 11.23 11.90 14.26
N GLU A 130 12.27 11.20 13.82
CA GLU A 130 13.42 11.80 13.15
C GLU A 130 13.06 12.37 11.78
N LEU A 131 12.27 11.66 10.99
CA LEU A 131 11.91 12.13 9.65
C LEU A 131 10.84 13.23 9.69
N VAL A 132 9.79 13.07 10.52
CA VAL A 132 8.68 14.02 10.54
C VAL A 132 8.99 15.21 11.43
N ALA A 133 9.25 14.98 12.73
CA ALA A 133 9.35 16.08 13.69
C ALA A 133 10.69 16.83 13.61
N VAL A 134 11.79 16.13 13.31
CA VAL A 134 13.13 16.74 13.30
C VAL A 134 13.52 17.22 11.90
N ASN A 135 13.21 16.49 10.83
CA ASN A 135 13.67 16.84 9.50
C ASN A 135 12.61 17.53 8.62
N ILE A 136 11.46 16.93 8.37
CA ILE A 136 10.50 17.45 7.38
C ILE A 136 9.80 18.72 7.89
N LEU A 137 9.17 18.66 9.06
CA LEU A 137 8.35 19.77 9.56
C LEU A 137 9.11 21.08 9.82
N PRO A 138 10.35 21.06 10.35
CA PRO A 138 11.12 22.28 10.56
C PRO A 138 11.66 22.89 9.27
N ASN A 139 12.02 22.08 8.27
CA ASN A 139 12.73 22.51 7.07
C ASN A 139 11.82 22.79 5.87
N CYS A 140 10.58 22.30 5.88
CA CYS A 140 9.61 22.56 4.83
C CYS A 140 8.63 23.67 5.27
N ARG A 141 8.37 24.65 4.38
CA ARG A 141 7.49 25.79 4.70
C ARG A 141 6.02 25.39 4.92
N SER A 142 5.52 24.44 4.13
CA SER A 142 4.13 23.95 4.20
C SER A 142 4.02 22.52 3.71
N PRO A 143 4.56 21.53 4.47
CA PRO A 143 4.56 20.13 4.04
C PRO A 143 3.20 19.45 4.24
N PHE A 144 2.13 20.22 4.40
CA PHE A 144 0.81 19.69 4.73
C PHE A 144 -0.10 19.59 3.51
N PRO A 145 -0.96 18.54 3.46
CA PRO A 145 -0.92 17.39 4.37
C PRO A 145 0.33 16.55 4.13
N LEU A 146 0.94 16.03 5.23
CA LEU A 146 1.95 15.00 5.15
C LEU A 146 1.30 13.65 5.42
N GLU A 147 1.31 12.81 4.42
CA GLU A 147 0.76 11.46 4.45
C GLU A 147 1.88 10.47 4.81
N LEU A 148 1.62 9.59 5.76
CA LEU A 148 2.48 8.46 6.09
C LEU A 148 1.69 7.17 5.99
N ALA A 149 2.18 6.21 5.22
CA ALA A 149 1.72 4.84 5.19
C ALA A 149 2.82 3.91 5.71
N VAL A 150 2.50 3.10 6.73
CA VAL A 150 3.35 1.99 7.17
C VAL A 150 2.76 0.72 6.57
N GLU A 151 3.52 0.02 5.75
CA GLU A 151 3.11 -1.16 5.00
C GLU A 151 3.92 -2.38 5.43
N TYR A 152 3.24 -3.47 5.80
CA TYR A 152 3.88 -4.72 6.16
C TYR A 152 3.34 -5.87 5.30
N ASP A 153 4.24 -6.47 4.52
CA ASP A 153 4.02 -7.72 3.80
C ASP A 153 4.43 -8.89 4.70
N GLY A 154 3.44 -9.56 5.29
CA GLY A 154 3.71 -10.68 6.20
C GLY A 154 4.18 -11.97 5.50
N GLU A 155 4.01 -12.09 4.18
CA GLU A 155 4.48 -13.25 3.40
C GLU A 155 5.98 -13.12 3.08
N LYS A 156 6.43 -11.89 2.77
CA LYS A 156 7.82 -11.57 2.44
C LYS A 156 8.63 -11.05 3.61
N ASP A 157 7.99 -10.80 4.74
CA ASP A 157 8.57 -10.13 5.92
C ASP A 157 9.21 -8.77 5.60
N VAL A 158 8.56 -7.99 4.72
CA VAL A 158 9.00 -6.66 4.30
C VAL A 158 8.16 -5.60 5.01
N LEU A 159 8.84 -4.64 5.65
CA LEU A 159 8.24 -3.51 6.34
C LEU A 159 8.74 -2.22 5.70
N GLU A 160 7.82 -1.39 5.23
CA GLU A 160 8.13 -0.11 4.60
C GLU A 160 7.35 1.04 5.25
N MET A 161 7.96 2.22 5.28
CA MET A 161 7.33 3.50 5.58
C MET A 161 7.36 4.37 4.33
N ARG A 162 6.20 4.88 3.92
CA ARG A 162 6.04 5.75 2.76
C ARG A 162 5.53 7.10 3.20
N PHE A 163 6.29 8.14 2.89
CA PHE A 163 5.94 9.52 3.20
C PHE A 163 5.65 10.25 1.90
N LYS A 164 4.63 11.11 1.93
CA LYS A 164 4.29 11.99 0.83
C LYS A 164 3.86 13.34 1.36
N TRP A 165 4.45 14.41 0.81
CA TRP A 165 4.06 15.79 1.12
C TRP A 165 4.27 16.69 -0.08
N ASN A 166 3.56 17.81 -0.12
CA ASN A 166 3.69 18.81 -1.17
C ASN A 166 4.67 19.90 -0.73
N GLY A 167 5.22 20.64 -1.69
CA GLY A 167 6.07 21.80 -1.44
C GLY A 167 7.36 21.82 -2.25
N GLU A 168 8.32 22.60 -1.76
CA GLU A 168 9.65 22.67 -2.35
C GLU A 168 10.37 21.33 -2.19
N GLU A 169 11.29 21.03 -3.11
CA GLU A 169 12.12 19.82 -3.04
C GLU A 169 12.94 19.81 -1.75
N TYR A 170 12.80 18.73 -0.98
CA TYR A 170 13.55 18.53 0.24
C TYR A 170 13.78 17.03 0.50
N ASN A 171 15.03 16.59 0.33
CA ASN A 171 15.41 15.20 0.61
C ASN A 171 15.86 15.06 2.07
N PRO A 172 15.02 14.50 2.97
CA PRO A 172 15.35 14.36 4.38
C PRO A 172 16.45 13.32 4.68
N LEU A 173 16.88 12.53 3.68
CA LEU A 173 18.01 11.60 3.81
C LEU A 173 19.38 12.25 3.54
N GLU A 174 19.39 13.45 2.98
CA GLU A 174 20.60 14.21 2.62
C GLU A 174 20.69 15.56 3.33
N ASN A 175 19.56 16.24 3.43
CA ASN A 175 19.50 17.64 3.90
C ASN A 175 19.02 17.80 5.36
N GLY A 176 18.97 16.68 6.10
CA GLY A 176 18.52 16.68 7.49
C GLY A 176 19.61 17.03 8.50
N ASP A 177 19.22 17.10 9.77
CA ASP A 177 20.15 17.24 10.90
C ASP A 177 21.14 16.05 10.94
N GLU A 178 22.43 16.31 11.17
CA GLU A 178 23.50 15.29 11.11
C GLU A 178 23.27 14.14 12.10
N ILE A 179 22.80 14.44 13.31
CA ILE A 179 22.55 13.41 14.35
C ILE A 179 21.33 12.59 13.94
N SER A 180 20.27 13.27 13.51
CA SER A 180 19.06 12.63 13.02
C SER A 180 19.35 11.73 11.83
N LEU A 181 20.14 12.17 10.85
CA LEU A 181 20.55 11.34 9.70
C LEU A 181 21.30 10.08 10.13
N CYS A 182 22.13 10.17 11.16
CA CYS A 182 22.83 9.01 11.71
C CYS A 182 21.84 7.99 12.31
N LEU A 183 20.85 8.49 13.07
CA LEU A 183 19.80 7.66 13.67
C LEU A 183 18.90 7.02 12.61
N VAL A 184 18.49 7.78 11.60
CA VAL A 184 17.69 7.28 10.47
C VAL A 184 18.43 6.16 9.74
N LYS A 185 19.70 6.37 9.36
CA LYS A 185 20.54 5.37 8.69
C LYS A 185 20.75 4.11 9.53
N ALA A 186 20.85 4.23 10.86
CA ALA A 186 20.98 3.08 11.74
C ALA A 186 19.67 2.29 11.90
N ALA A 187 18.52 2.92 11.72
CA ALA A 187 17.21 2.31 11.88
C ALA A 187 16.64 1.69 10.60
N MET A 188 17.05 2.17 9.43
CA MET A 188 16.59 1.68 8.13
C MET A 188 17.56 0.63 7.53
N LYS A 189 17.08 -0.15 6.58
CA LYS A 189 17.88 -0.99 5.68
C LYS A 189 18.23 -0.26 4.40
N ASP A 190 17.23 0.40 3.81
CA ASP A 190 17.32 1.09 2.54
C ASP A 190 16.30 2.23 2.49
N GLY A 191 16.54 3.23 1.62
CA GLY A 191 15.63 4.34 1.45
C GLY A 191 15.81 5.01 0.08
N GLY A 192 14.69 5.43 -0.50
CA GLY A 192 14.63 6.15 -1.77
C GLY A 192 13.80 7.43 -1.63
N TYR A 193 14.27 8.48 -2.29
CA TYR A 193 13.57 9.76 -2.35
C TYR A 193 13.35 10.17 -3.81
N GLU A 194 12.16 10.70 -4.09
CA GLU A 194 11.76 11.20 -5.39
C GLU A 194 11.03 12.54 -5.24
N TYR A 195 11.28 13.46 -6.16
CA TYR A 195 10.54 14.71 -6.27
C TYR A 195 9.97 14.86 -7.67
N GLU A 196 8.66 14.96 -7.77
CA GLU A 196 7.98 15.10 -9.04
C GLU A 196 6.71 15.96 -8.90
N ASN A 197 6.53 16.92 -9.83
CA ASN A 197 5.32 17.77 -9.93
C ASN A 197 4.95 18.49 -8.62
N GLY A 198 5.95 18.94 -7.84
CA GLY A 198 5.71 19.62 -6.55
C GLY A 198 5.39 18.69 -5.39
N ALA A 199 5.51 17.39 -5.58
CA ALA A 199 5.30 16.37 -4.55
C ALA A 199 6.62 15.67 -4.20
N ASN A 200 6.91 15.60 -2.91
CA ASN A 200 8.00 14.83 -2.34
C ASN A 200 7.50 13.45 -1.96
N ARG A 201 8.26 12.42 -2.28
CA ARG A 201 7.98 11.03 -1.92
C ARG A 201 9.22 10.40 -1.33
N LEU A 202 9.08 9.81 -0.16
CA LEU A 202 10.15 9.10 0.53
C LEU A 202 9.68 7.70 0.89
N VAL A 203 10.48 6.70 0.59
CA VAL A 203 10.24 5.31 0.97
C VAL A 203 11.41 4.82 1.80
N ILE A 204 11.13 4.24 2.97
CA ILE A 204 12.10 3.66 3.89
C ILE A 204 11.75 2.19 4.12
N SER A 205 12.72 1.30 3.93
CA SER A 205 12.61 -0.12 4.28
C SER A 205 13.30 -0.40 5.63
N LEU A 206 12.67 -1.27 6.48
CA LEU A 206 13.16 -1.64 7.82
C LEU A 206 13.53 -3.13 7.91
#